data_21a1b3c048f04a6c13b61f09067dfdb9
#
_entry.id   21a1b3c048f04a6c13b61f09067dfdb9
#
_cell.length_a   1.000
_cell.length_b   1.000
_cell.length_c   1.000
_cell.angle_alpha   90.00
_cell.angle_beta   90.00
_cell.angle_gamma   90.00
#
_symmetry.space_group_name_H-M   'P 1'
#
loop_
_entity.id
_entity.type
_entity.pdbx_description
1 polymer ?
#
loop_
_entity_poly.entity_id
_entity_poly.type
_entity_poly.pdbx_seq_one_letter_code
_entity_poly.pdbx_strand_id
1 'polypeptide(L)'
;MNEQNSVLNIIGKVSGLLSKYIAVVILITSAIAFTHPQEFMWIPQYTALFLGTAMFGMGLTIKREDFQIVFSRPKEVISGCILQYTIMPLAAYLLAVVMNLDTDIALGVILVGCCPGGTASNVIAYIARGDVPLSVGMTITSTLIAPLVTPVLVYMLAGSWVEVSFMAMVLSVVKIVLLPVLAGIILNSLFHETIVKLGGILPLVSVVAIVTIIDGIVAVNAAKLMSCGLIVMLAVVLHNGIGMALGLGMARLMKVSYAKETSIAIEVAMQNSGLALALATANFAANPLATLPGAIFSVWHNVSGSIFASCRIKEVEEKQKLELKEHAIAK
;
A
#
# COMPACT_ATOMS: atom_id res chain seq x y z
N MET A 1 23.87 28.23 10.35
CA MET A 1 23.16 27.13 11.06
C MET A 1 21.65 27.33 11.19
N ASN A 2 21.15 28.57 11.34
CA ASN A 2 19.70 28.83 11.50
C ASN A 2 18.86 28.76 10.21
N GLU A 3 19.37 29.18 9.07
CA GLU A 3 18.59 29.17 7.80
C GLU A 3 18.36 27.76 7.24
N GLN A 4 19.37 26.88 7.28
CA GLN A 4 19.22 25.49 6.83
C GLN A 4 18.19 24.72 7.68
N ASN A 5 18.17 24.93 8.99
CA ASN A 5 17.18 24.32 9.86
C ASN A 5 15.76 24.86 9.61
N SER A 6 15.63 26.12 9.23
CA SER A 6 14.34 26.73 8.85
C SER A 6 13.79 26.14 7.55
N VAL A 7 14.62 25.97 6.53
CA VAL A 7 14.22 25.36 5.25
C VAL A 7 13.81 23.89 5.42
N LEU A 8 14.59 23.10 6.17
CA LEU A 8 14.26 21.69 6.46
C LEU A 8 12.93 21.57 7.23
N ASN A 9 12.66 22.47 8.18
CA ASN A 9 11.40 22.49 8.90
C ASN A 9 10.19 22.84 7.99
N ILE A 10 10.35 23.77 7.06
CA ILE A 10 9.30 24.11 6.08
C ILE A 10 9.02 22.91 5.17
N ILE A 11 10.08 22.29 4.63
CA ILE A 11 9.94 21.10 3.77
C ILE A 11 9.27 19.96 4.55
N GLY A 12 9.66 19.72 5.81
CA GLY A 12 9.02 18.71 6.66
C GLY A 12 7.54 18.97 6.90
N LYS A 13 7.13 20.23 7.11
CA LYS A 13 5.70 20.60 7.23
C LYS A 13 4.94 20.39 5.94
N VAL A 14 5.50 20.77 4.78
CA VAL A 14 4.91 20.54 3.47
C VAL A 14 4.80 19.04 3.18
N SER A 15 5.84 18.26 3.46
CA SER A 15 5.84 16.80 3.35
C SER A 15 4.73 16.16 4.18
N GLY A 16 4.59 16.57 5.45
CA GLY A 16 3.54 16.08 6.34
C GLY A 16 2.13 16.43 5.83
N LEU A 17 1.95 17.65 5.29
CA LEU A 17 0.68 18.08 4.72
C LEU A 17 0.32 17.27 3.46
N LEU A 18 1.27 17.13 2.54
CA LEU A 18 1.08 16.34 1.30
C LEU A 18 0.79 14.86 1.62
N SER A 19 1.51 14.26 2.56
CA SER A 19 1.26 12.89 3.00
C SER A 19 -0.12 12.74 3.65
N LYS A 20 -0.55 13.71 4.45
CA LYS A 20 -1.87 13.72 5.10
C LYS A 20 -3.02 13.80 4.08
N TYR A 21 -2.84 14.59 3.02
CA TYR A 21 -3.86 14.82 1.99
C TYR A 21 -3.53 14.15 0.66
N ILE A 22 -2.74 13.07 0.69
CA ILE A 22 -2.24 12.38 -0.51
C ILE A 22 -3.37 12.00 -1.48
N ALA A 23 -4.51 11.52 -0.98
CA ALA A 23 -5.66 11.17 -1.81
C ALA A 23 -6.20 12.38 -2.58
N VAL A 24 -6.28 13.55 -1.94
CA VAL A 24 -6.72 14.80 -2.58
C VAL A 24 -5.71 15.26 -3.62
N VAL A 25 -4.41 15.19 -3.29
CA VAL A 25 -3.34 15.54 -4.23
C VAL A 25 -3.44 14.67 -5.47
N ILE A 26 -3.53 13.34 -5.32
CA ILE A 26 -3.66 12.41 -6.44
C ILE A 26 -4.91 12.75 -7.27
N LEU A 27 -6.06 12.99 -6.66
CA LEU A 27 -7.29 13.33 -7.39
C LEU A 27 -7.15 14.59 -8.24
N ILE A 28 -6.52 15.63 -7.69
CA ILE A 28 -6.30 16.89 -8.41
C ILE A 28 -5.31 16.68 -9.57
N THR A 29 -4.16 16.08 -9.30
CA THR A 29 -3.12 15.90 -10.34
C THR A 29 -3.57 14.90 -11.41
N SER A 30 -4.28 13.83 -11.03
CA SER A 30 -4.85 12.88 -11.98
C SER A 30 -5.95 13.51 -12.84
N ALA A 31 -6.74 14.45 -12.32
CA ALA A 31 -7.70 15.21 -13.13
C ALA A 31 -6.97 16.08 -14.18
N ILE A 32 -5.84 16.68 -13.82
CA ILE A 32 -4.98 17.40 -14.77
C ILE A 32 -4.41 16.44 -15.81
N ALA A 33 -3.86 15.30 -15.40
CA ALA A 33 -3.31 14.28 -16.30
C ALA A 33 -4.37 13.69 -17.23
N PHE A 34 -5.61 13.54 -16.77
CA PHE A 34 -6.74 13.09 -17.56
C PHE A 34 -7.14 14.11 -18.66
N THR A 35 -7.14 15.40 -18.34
CA THR A 35 -7.52 16.46 -19.28
C THR A 35 -6.39 16.86 -20.25
N HIS A 36 -5.13 16.67 -19.82
CA HIS A 36 -3.92 16.99 -20.60
C HIS A 36 -2.99 15.77 -20.72
N PRO A 37 -3.47 14.65 -21.29
CA PRO A 37 -2.72 13.39 -21.24
C PRO A 37 -1.34 13.45 -21.92
N GLN A 38 -1.19 14.25 -22.97
CA GLN A 38 0.05 14.34 -23.74
C GLN A 38 1.27 14.74 -22.88
N GLU A 39 1.04 15.59 -21.87
CA GLU A 39 2.11 16.08 -20.97
C GLU A 39 2.62 14.97 -20.02
N PHE A 40 1.84 13.88 -19.82
CA PHE A 40 2.17 12.82 -18.86
C PHE A 40 2.46 11.47 -19.51
N MET A 41 2.28 11.31 -20.83
CA MET A 41 2.46 10.02 -21.53
C MET A 41 3.89 9.48 -21.49
N TRP A 42 4.87 10.28 -21.15
CA TRP A 42 6.28 9.86 -20.99
C TRP A 42 6.54 9.11 -19.68
N ILE A 43 5.68 9.27 -18.65
CA ILE A 43 5.91 8.76 -17.29
C ILE A 43 5.93 7.23 -17.21
N PRO A 44 5.04 6.46 -17.86
CA PRO A 44 4.98 5.01 -17.69
C PRO A 44 6.30 4.28 -17.94
N GLN A 45 7.13 4.75 -18.86
CA GLN A 45 8.44 4.15 -19.15
C GLN A 45 9.41 4.25 -17.95
N TYR A 46 9.19 5.17 -17.00
CA TYR A 46 9.99 5.37 -15.80
C TYR A 46 9.32 4.85 -14.52
N THR A 47 8.19 4.12 -14.63
CA THR A 47 7.45 3.61 -13.46
C THR A 47 8.36 2.81 -12.52
N ALA A 48 9.22 1.96 -13.06
CA ALA A 48 10.17 1.17 -12.26
C ALA A 48 11.17 2.05 -11.50
N LEU A 49 11.64 3.14 -12.10
CA LEU A 49 12.56 4.09 -11.47
C LEU A 49 11.87 4.86 -10.34
N PHE A 50 10.68 5.41 -10.61
CA PHE A 50 9.91 6.13 -9.60
C PHE A 50 9.55 5.23 -8.43
N LEU A 51 9.06 4.00 -8.70
CA LEU A 51 8.75 3.07 -7.63
C LEU A 51 10.01 2.66 -6.86
N GLY A 52 11.11 2.35 -7.55
CA GLY A 52 12.38 2.04 -6.91
C GLY A 52 12.85 3.17 -5.98
N THR A 53 12.68 4.42 -6.39
CA THR A 53 12.97 5.61 -5.57
C THR A 53 12.06 5.67 -4.33
N ALA A 54 10.76 5.40 -4.49
CA ALA A 54 9.84 5.33 -3.36
C ALA A 54 10.18 4.19 -2.39
N MET A 55 10.53 3.01 -2.92
CA MET A 55 10.95 1.84 -2.12
C MET A 55 12.28 2.08 -1.40
N PHE A 56 13.22 2.76 -2.03
CA PHE A 56 14.47 3.20 -1.40
C PHE A 56 14.18 4.16 -0.24
N GLY A 57 13.31 5.16 -0.46
CA GLY A 57 12.83 6.07 0.58
C GLY A 57 12.20 5.33 1.75
N MET A 58 11.36 4.31 1.48
CA MET A 58 10.83 3.41 2.50
C MET A 58 11.95 2.73 3.29
N GLY A 59 12.93 2.15 2.59
CA GLY A 59 14.07 1.48 3.23
C GLY A 59 14.84 2.41 4.18
N LEU A 60 15.00 3.70 3.81
CA LEU A 60 15.63 4.71 4.66
C LEU A 60 14.84 5.03 5.94
N THR A 61 13.54 4.73 5.99
CA THR A 61 12.73 4.95 7.19
C THR A 61 12.70 3.77 8.14
N ILE A 62 13.06 2.57 7.69
CA ILE A 62 13.08 1.34 8.50
C ILE A 62 14.27 1.39 9.47
N LYS A 63 13.98 1.22 10.76
CA LYS A 63 14.97 1.22 11.82
C LYS A 63 15.37 -0.22 12.21
N ARG A 64 16.51 -0.36 12.83
CA ARG A 64 16.97 -1.66 13.35
C ARG A 64 15.99 -2.25 14.38
N GLU A 65 15.38 -1.40 15.18
CA GLU A 65 14.38 -1.76 16.18
C GLU A 65 13.12 -2.37 15.56
N ASP A 66 12.75 -1.97 14.33
CA ASP A 66 11.57 -2.49 13.63
C ASP A 66 11.74 -3.99 13.31
N PHE A 67 12.97 -4.45 13.05
CA PHE A 67 13.25 -5.86 12.88
C PHE A 67 13.10 -6.67 14.16
N GLN A 68 13.33 -6.06 15.34
CA GLN A 68 13.16 -6.75 16.62
C GLN A 68 11.71 -7.21 16.82
N ILE A 69 10.74 -6.49 16.27
CA ILE A 69 9.32 -6.86 16.32
C ILE A 69 9.08 -8.18 15.60
N VAL A 70 9.67 -8.35 14.42
CA VAL A 70 9.55 -9.59 13.63
C VAL A 70 10.02 -10.81 14.44
N PHE A 71 11.13 -10.66 15.18
CA PHE A 71 11.71 -11.74 15.97
C PHE A 71 11.06 -11.90 17.36
N SER A 72 10.56 -10.83 17.96
CA SER A 72 9.94 -10.87 19.29
C SER A 72 8.46 -11.32 19.25
N ARG A 73 7.77 -11.08 18.13
CA ARG A 73 6.34 -11.43 17.93
C ARG A 73 6.10 -12.23 16.64
N PRO A 74 6.87 -13.30 16.38
CA PRO A 74 6.84 -13.99 15.10
C PRO A 74 5.46 -14.58 14.76
N LYS A 75 4.74 -15.10 15.75
CA LYS A 75 3.40 -15.68 15.54
C LYS A 75 2.42 -14.66 14.97
N GLU A 76 2.41 -13.44 15.49
CA GLU A 76 1.48 -12.39 15.07
C GLU A 76 1.84 -11.87 13.68
N VAL A 77 3.12 -11.60 13.43
CA VAL A 77 3.61 -11.14 12.13
C VAL A 77 3.38 -12.19 11.05
N ILE A 78 3.74 -13.45 11.29
CA ILE A 78 3.55 -14.55 10.33
C ILE A 78 2.06 -14.77 10.05
N SER A 79 1.21 -14.81 11.10
CA SER A 79 -0.23 -14.96 10.91
C SER A 79 -0.81 -13.82 10.08
N GLY A 80 -0.40 -12.58 10.35
CA GLY A 80 -0.82 -11.43 9.56
C GLY A 80 -0.38 -11.51 8.10
N CYS A 81 0.87 -11.94 7.83
CA CYS A 81 1.36 -12.15 6.47
C CYS A 81 0.62 -13.29 5.76
N ILE A 82 0.28 -14.38 6.45
CA ILE A 82 -0.54 -15.47 5.89
C ILE A 82 -1.93 -14.94 5.53
N LEU A 83 -2.57 -14.18 6.40
CA LEU A 83 -3.87 -13.56 6.11
C LEU A 83 -3.78 -12.63 4.90
N GLN A 84 -2.74 -11.79 4.83
CA GLN A 84 -2.46 -10.91 3.71
C GLN A 84 -2.40 -11.67 2.38
N TYR A 85 -1.52 -12.67 2.29
CA TYR A 85 -1.26 -13.43 1.07
C TYR A 85 -2.28 -14.55 0.80
N THR A 86 -3.31 -14.67 1.63
CA THR A 86 -4.45 -15.58 1.41
C THR A 86 -5.71 -14.80 1.07
N ILE A 87 -6.11 -13.89 1.93
CA ILE A 87 -7.39 -13.16 1.78
C ILE A 87 -7.38 -12.31 0.50
N MET A 88 -6.35 -11.48 0.31
CA MET A 88 -6.36 -10.53 -0.78
C MET A 88 -6.22 -11.17 -2.16
N PRO A 89 -5.31 -12.15 -2.39
CA PRO A 89 -5.26 -12.85 -3.68
C PRO A 89 -6.56 -13.59 -4.00
N LEU A 90 -7.13 -14.31 -3.02
CA LEU A 90 -8.37 -15.05 -3.23
C LEU A 90 -9.57 -14.13 -3.47
N ALA A 91 -9.68 -13.03 -2.73
CA ALA A 91 -10.71 -12.02 -2.95
C ALA A 91 -10.59 -11.39 -4.34
N ALA A 92 -9.37 -11.08 -4.79
CA ALA A 92 -9.10 -10.55 -6.12
C ALA A 92 -9.56 -11.53 -7.21
N TYR A 93 -9.18 -12.80 -7.09
CA TYR A 93 -9.57 -13.86 -8.04
C TYR A 93 -11.09 -14.06 -8.07
N LEU A 94 -11.72 -14.18 -6.91
CA LEU A 94 -13.17 -14.35 -6.80
C LEU A 94 -13.92 -13.17 -7.41
N LEU A 95 -13.49 -11.94 -7.15
CA LEU A 95 -14.10 -10.75 -7.76
C LEU A 95 -13.92 -10.74 -9.29
N ALA A 96 -12.73 -11.11 -9.78
CA ALA A 96 -12.48 -11.19 -11.21
C ALA A 96 -13.44 -12.17 -11.90
N VAL A 97 -13.68 -13.33 -11.30
CA VAL A 97 -14.60 -14.35 -11.82
C VAL A 97 -16.07 -13.94 -11.66
N VAL A 98 -16.49 -13.54 -10.46
CA VAL A 98 -17.90 -13.24 -10.17
C VAL A 98 -18.39 -12.00 -10.90
N MET A 99 -17.54 -10.97 -11.04
CA MET A 99 -17.88 -9.77 -11.79
C MET A 99 -17.66 -9.91 -13.30
N ASN A 100 -17.15 -11.09 -13.75
CA ASN A 100 -16.81 -11.34 -15.16
C ASN A 100 -15.97 -10.20 -15.75
N LEU A 101 -14.88 -9.84 -15.04
CA LEU A 101 -14.02 -8.74 -15.46
C LEU A 101 -13.26 -9.08 -16.75
N ASP A 102 -13.07 -8.09 -17.61
CA ASP A 102 -12.18 -8.23 -18.77
C ASP A 102 -10.78 -8.66 -18.30
N THR A 103 -10.10 -9.48 -19.12
CA THR A 103 -8.81 -10.10 -18.80
C THR A 103 -7.79 -9.11 -18.25
N ASP A 104 -7.67 -7.93 -18.85
CA ASP A 104 -6.73 -6.91 -18.39
C ASP A 104 -7.08 -6.40 -16.97
N ILE A 105 -8.36 -6.09 -16.74
CA ILE A 105 -8.84 -5.58 -15.45
C ILE A 105 -8.70 -6.68 -14.39
N ALA A 106 -9.08 -7.92 -14.72
CA ALA A 106 -8.93 -9.08 -13.85
C ALA A 106 -7.47 -9.29 -13.43
N LEU A 107 -6.55 -9.25 -14.40
CA LEU A 107 -5.10 -9.31 -14.15
C LEU A 107 -4.67 -8.19 -13.19
N GLY A 108 -5.12 -6.95 -13.42
CA GLY A 108 -4.75 -5.81 -12.57
C GLY A 108 -5.26 -5.96 -11.13
N VAL A 109 -6.49 -6.43 -10.92
CA VAL A 109 -7.05 -6.70 -9.58
C VAL A 109 -6.27 -7.83 -8.88
N ILE A 110 -5.92 -8.91 -9.62
CA ILE A 110 -5.10 -10.01 -9.10
C ILE A 110 -3.69 -9.52 -8.74
N LEU A 111 -3.06 -8.70 -9.59
CA LEU A 111 -1.76 -8.11 -9.27
C LEU A 111 -1.80 -7.30 -7.97
N VAL A 112 -2.83 -6.47 -7.78
CA VAL A 112 -3.02 -5.74 -6.50
C VAL A 112 -3.15 -6.71 -5.34
N GLY A 113 -3.99 -7.74 -5.46
CA GLY A 113 -4.23 -8.73 -4.41
C GLY A 113 -3.00 -9.53 -4.03
N CYS A 114 -2.12 -9.84 -5.01
CA CYS A 114 -0.90 -10.62 -4.79
C CYS A 114 0.30 -9.78 -4.31
N CYS A 115 0.17 -8.45 -4.21
CA CYS A 115 1.23 -7.58 -3.68
C CYS A 115 1.33 -7.66 -2.14
N PRO A 116 2.48 -7.29 -1.56
CA PRO A 116 2.63 -7.15 -0.11
C PRO A 116 1.83 -5.95 0.43
N GLY A 117 1.79 -5.80 1.74
CA GLY A 117 1.23 -4.63 2.41
C GLY A 117 1.88 -3.32 1.95
N GLY A 118 1.10 -2.26 1.87
CA GLY A 118 1.58 -0.94 1.48
C GLY A 118 2.01 -0.11 2.69
N THR A 119 3.08 0.70 2.58
CA THR A 119 3.58 1.54 3.68
C THR A 119 2.57 2.54 4.25
N ALA A 120 1.56 2.91 3.47
CA ALA A 120 0.48 3.77 3.95
C ALA A 120 -0.32 3.14 5.10
N SER A 121 -0.37 1.80 5.19
CA SER A 121 -1.02 1.06 6.27
C SER A 121 -0.46 1.44 7.65
N ASN A 122 0.85 1.65 7.77
CA ASN A 122 1.51 2.01 9.03
C ASN A 122 1.03 3.37 9.56
N VAL A 123 0.81 4.33 8.67
CA VAL A 123 0.28 5.65 9.02
C VAL A 123 -1.19 5.54 9.45
N ILE A 124 -1.98 4.76 8.73
CA ILE A 124 -3.39 4.52 9.07
C ILE A 124 -3.50 3.74 10.38
N ALA A 125 -2.64 2.74 10.62
CA ALA A 125 -2.58 2.01 11.90
C ALA A 125 -2.27 2.96 13.07
N TYR A 126 -1.33 3.91 12.88
CA TYR A 126 -1.04 4.92 13.89
C TYR A 126 -2.26 5.83 14.18
N ILE A 127 -2.91 6.34 13.13
CA ILE A 127 -4.13 7.16 13.27
C ILE A 127 -5.24 6.38 13.97
N ALA A 128 -5.43 5.10 13.62
CA ALA A 128 -6.45 4.23 14.17
C ALA A 128 -6.16 3.74 15.61
N ARG A 129 -5.07 4.20 16.24
CA ARG A 129 -4.58 3.71 17.54
C ARG A 129 -4.33 2.19 17.56
N GLY A 130 -3.91 1.65 16.42
CA GLY A 130 -3.49 0.26 16.27
C GLY A 130 -2.10 -0.01 16.87
N ASP A 131 -1.66 -1.26 16.80
CA ASP A 131 -0.31 -1.71 17.14
C ASP A 131 0.62 -1.41 15.95
N VAL A 132 1.21 -0.20 15.93
CA VAL A 132 2.09 0.26 14.84
C VAL A 132 3.31 -0.64 14.67
N PRO A 133 4.01 -1.07 15.74
CA PRO A 133 5.11 -2.02 15.60
C PRO A 133 4.70 -3.31 14.86
N LEU A 134 3.52 -3.87 15.14
CA LEU A 134 3.02 -5.04 14.43
C LEU A 134 2.77 -4.73 12.95
N SER A 135 2.14 -3.60 12.64
CA SER A 135 1.91 -3.17 11.25
C SER A 135 3.23 -3.06 10.48
N VAL A 136 4.23 -2.35 11.03
CA VAL A 136 5.56 -2.22 10.42
C VAL A 136 6.22 -3.60 10.24
N GLY A 137 6.15 -4.48 11.23
CA GLY A 137 6.70 -5.84 11.15
C GLY A 137 6.06 -6.66 10.03
N MET A 138 4.73 -6.57 9.85
CA MET A 138 4.00 -7.21 8.74
C MET A 138 4.40 -6.63 7.38
N THR A 139 4.46 -5.30 7.25
CA THR A 139 4.90 -4.63 6.01
C THR A 139 6.31 -5.05 5.62
N ILE A 140 7.27 -5.03 6.56
CA ILE A 140 8.65 -5.44 6.31
C ILE A 140 8.70 -6.90 5.85
N THR A 141 8.06 -7.80 6.60
CA THR A 141 8.10 -9.24 6.33
C THR A 141 7.46 -9.55 4.98
N SER A 142 6.25 -9.03 4.72
CA SER A 142 5.56 -9.24 3.44
C SER A 142 6.36 -8.70 2.26
N THR A 143 7.00 -7.52 2.41
CA THR A 143 7.83 -6.92 1.35
C THR A 143 9.09 -7.75 1.06
N LEU A 144 9.75 -8.28 2.09
CA LEU A 144 10.96 -9.09 1.92
C LEU A 144 10.68 -10.44 1.23
N ILE A 145 9.52 -11.05 1.47
CA ILE A 145 9.13 -12.32 0.82
C ILE A 145 8.41 -12.11 -0.51
N ALA A 146 7.99 -10.89 -0.85
CA ALA A 146 7.28 -10.55 -2.08
C ALA A 146 7.97 -11.04 -3.37
N PRO A 147 9.31 -11.01 -3.52
CA PRO A 147 9.98 -11.51 -4.73
C PRO A 147 9.66 -12.96 -5.08
N LEU A 148 9.31 -13.76 -4.09
CA LEU A 148 8.93 -15.16 -4.29
C LEU A 148 7.40 -15.33 -4.30
N VAL A 149 6.73 -14.78 -3.28
CA VAL A 149 5.30 -15.05 -3.04
C VAL A 149 4.42 -14.38 -4.10
N THR A 150 4.70 -13.11 -4.44
CA THR A 150 3.89 -12.38 -5.44
C THR A 150 3.90 -13.07 -6.81
N PRO A 151 5.07 -13.41 -7.42
CA PRO A 151 5.08 -14.11 -8.70
C PRO A 151 4.42 -15.49 -8.67
N VAL A 152 4.57 -16.26 -7.58
CA VAL A 152 3.91 -17.57 -7.41
C VAL A 152 2.40 -17.39 -7.45
N LEU A 153 1.86 -16.46 -6.66
CA LEU A 153 0.42 -16.23 -6.59
C LEU A 153 -0.16 -15.70 -7.91
N VAL A 154 0.53 -14.77 -8.57
CA VAL A 154 0.09 -14.27 -9.89
C VAL A 154 0.11 -15.38 -10.93
N TYR A 155 1.17 -16.20 -10.97
CA TYR A 155 1.25 -17.35 -11.84
C TYR A 155 0.08 -18.33 -11.63
N MET A 156 -0.22 -18.64 -10.38
CA MET A 156 -1.31 -19.57 -10.02
C MET A 156 -2.70 -19.03 -10.35
N LEU A 157 -2.94 -17.72 -10.14
CA LEU A 157 -4.28 -17.15 -10.23
C LEU A 157 -4.58 -16.52 -11.60
N ALA A 158 -3.59 -15.95 -12.28
CA ALA A 158 -3.76 -15.28 -13.57
C ALA A 158 -3.20 -16.08 -14.76
N GLY A 159 -2.38 -17.11 -14.51
CA GLY A 159 -1.67 -17.85 -15.56
C GLY A 159 -2.57 -18.60 -16.56
N SER A 160 -3.84 -18.82 -16.22
CA SER A 160 -4.83 -19.37 -17.15
C SER A 160 -5.41 -18.33 -18.12
N TRP A 161 -5.26 -17.05 -17.84
CA TRP A 161 -5.83 -15.95 -18.62
C TRP A 161 -4.78 -15.20 -19.44
N VAL A 162 -3.55 -15.13 -18.91
CA VAL A 162 -2.43 -14.42 -19.54
C VAL A 162 -1.14 -15.23 -19.38
N GLU A 163 -0.22 -15.03 -20.31
CA GLU A 163 1.12 -15.61 -20.17
C GLU A 163 1.89 -14.89 -19.06
N VAL A 164 2.24 -15.64 -18.02
CA VAL A 164 3.00 -15.13 -16.87
C VAL A 164 4.42 -15.66 -16.90
N SER A 165 5.38 -14.80 -17.19
CA SER A 165 6.81 -15.13 -17.06
C SER A 165 7.23 -15.04 -15.60
N PHE A 166 7.19 -16.18 -14.90
CA PHE A 166 7.53 -16.27 -13.47
C PHE A 166 8.88 -15.64 -13.14
N MET A 167 9.94 -16.01 -13.87
CA MET A 167 11.29 -15.51 -13.60
C MET A 167 11.44 -14.01 -13.89
N ALA A 168 10.79 -13.50 -14.93
CA ALA A 168 10.78 -12.07 -15.22
C ALA A 168 10.10 -11.27 -14.11
N MET A 169 9.01 -11.80 -13.56
CA MET A 169 8.35 -11.17 -12.39
C MET A 169 9.22 -11.21 -11.14
N VAL A 170 9.84 -12.35 -10.83
CA VAL A 170 10.80 -12.45 -9.70
C VAL A 170 11.87 -11.38 -9.81
N LEU A 171 12.52 -11.29 -10.99
CA LEU A 171 13.56 -10.30 -11.24
C LEU A 171 13.03 -8.86 -11.17
N SER A 172 11.81 -8.61 -11.63
CA SER A 172 11.17 -7.31 -11.51
C SER A 172 10.97 -6.92 -10.04
N VAL A 173 10.42 -7.79 -9.20
CA VAL A 173 10.22 -7.51 -7.76
C VAL A 173 11.56 -7.34 -7.04
N VAL A 174 12.56 -8.16 -7.34
CA VAL A 174 13.90 -8.02 -6.78
C VAL A 174 14.49 -6.65 -7.12
N LYS A 175 14.46 -6.26 -8.41
CA LYS A 175 15.11 -5.01 -8.87
C LYS A 175 14.35 -3.76 -8.42
N ILE A 176 13.01 -3.79 -8.43
CA ILE A 176 12.19 -2.60 -8.20
C ILE A 176 11.87 -2.40 -6.73
N VAL A 177 11.81 -3.49 -5.93
CA VAL A 177 11.44 -3.42 -4.51
C VAL A 177 12.57 -3.87 -3.60
N LEU A 178 13.01 -5.12 -3.71
CA LEU A 178 13.92 -5.71 -2.72
C LEU A 178 15.25 -4.96 -2.66
N LEU A 179 15.92 -4.77 -3.80
CA LEU A 179 17.22 -4.10 -3.84
C LEU A 179 17.15 -2.64 -3.36
N PRO A 180 16.19 -1.79 -3.80
CA PRO A 180 16.07 -0.44 -3.28
C PRO A 180 15.77 -0.39 -1.79
N VAL A 181 14.89 -1.24 -1.28
CA VAL A 181 14.57 -1.30 0.16
C VAL A 181 15.82 -1.70 0.96
N LEU A 182 16.53 -2.75 0.55
CA LEU A 182 17.76 -3.17 1.23
C LEU A 182 18.84 -2.10 1.18
N ALA A 183 19.01 -1.43 0.04
CA ALA A 183 19.96 -0.31 -0.08
C ALA A 183 19.60 0.83 0.88
N GLY A 184 18.30 1.17 1.00
CA GLY A 184 17.82 2.15 1.96
C GLY A 184 18.11 1.77 3.41
N ILE A 185 17.83 0.52 3.80
CA ILE A 185 18.11 -0.02 5.15
C ILE A 185 19.60 0.04 5.47
N ILE A 186 20.45 -0.38 4.52
CA ILE A 186 21.91 -0.36 4.70
C ILE A 186 22.38 1.09 4.89
N LEU A 187 21.95 2.02 4.05
CA LEU A 187 22.33 3.43 4.18
C LEU A 187 21.83 4.06 5.47
N ASN A 188 20.60 3.72 5.91
CA ASN A 188 20.10 4.18 7.21
C ASN A 188 20.96 3.63 8.36
N SER A 189 21.40 2.38 8.27
CA SER A 189 22.29 1.78 9.29
C SER A 189 23.65 2.45 9.34
N LEU A 190 24.22 2.85 8.18
CA LEU A 190 25.55 3.46 8.09
C LEU A 190 25.54 4.97 8.41
N PHE A 191 24.48 5.68 8.05
CA PHE A 191 24.38 7.16 8.11
C PHE A 191 23.19 7.64 8.93
N HIS A 192 22.83 6.93 9.98
CA HIS A 192 21.62 7.14 10.77
C HIS A 192 21.37 8.60 11.19
N GLU A 193 22.39 9.27 11.74
CA GLU A 193 22.27 10.67 12.18
C GLU A 193 21.93 11.63 11.03
N THR A 194 22.47 11.41 9.85
CA THR A 194 22.20 12.24 8.67
C THR A 194 20.79 11.98 8.14
N ILE A 195 20.37 10.71 8.11
CA ILE A 195 19.07 10.31 7.61
C ILE A 195 17.95 10.79 8.54
N VAL A 196 18.14 10.77 9.85
CA VAL A 196 17.20 11.34 10.82
C VAL A 196 16.98 12.84 10.59
N LYS A 197 18.02 13.60 10.23
CA LYS A 197 17.89 15.01 9.86
C LYS A 197 17.07 15.22 8.58
N LEU A 198 17.11 14.26 7.66
CA LEU A 198 16.35 14.27 6.41
C LEU A 198 14.97 13.62 6.54
N GLY A 199 14.62 13.08 7.72
CA GLY A 199 13.40 12.29 7.95
C GLY A 199 12.09 12.98 7.55
N GLY A 200 12.05 14.34 7.59
CA GLY A 200 10.90 15.11 7.11
C GLY A 200 10.77 15.17 5.58
N ILE A 201 11.85 14.89 4.84
CA ILE A 201 11.87 14.97 3.36
C ILE A 201 11.58 13.61 2.72
N LEU A 202 12.00 12.52 3.36
CA LEU A 202 11.90 11.17 2.78
C LEU A 202 10.45 10.78 2.37
N PRO A 203 9.41 11.06 3.17
CA PRO A 203 8.03 10.79 2.74
C PRO A 203 7.62 11.60 1.52
N LEU A 204 8.14 12.83 1.37
CA LEU A 204 7.85 13.67 0.20
C LEU A 204 8.33 13.03 -1.10
N VAL A 205 9.55 12.46 -1.10
CA VAL A 205 10.11 11.78 -2.27
C VAL A 205 9.21 10.61 -2.69
N SER A 206 8.78 9.79 -1.73
CA SER A 206 7.87 8.66 -2.00
C SER A 206 6.50 9.13 -2.50
N VAL A 207 5.93 10.18 -1.89
CA VAL A 207 4.63 10.75 -2.31
C VAL A 207 4.72 11.27 -3.75
N VAL A 208 5.72 12.08 -4.06
CA VAL A 208 5.91 12.63 -5.42
C VAL A 208 6.07 11.50 -6.44
N ALA A 209 6.89 10.50 -6.13
CA ALA A 209 7.10 9.36 -7.03
C ALA A 209 5.80 8.60 -7.31
N ILE A 210 5.01 8.29 -6.27
CA ILE A 210 3.74 7.56 -6.42
C ILE A 210 2.70 8.39 -7.17
N VAL A 211 2.55 9.67 -6.84
CA VAL A 211 1.64 10.59 -7.55
C VAL A 211 1.99 10.65 -9.04
N THR A 212 3.28 10.84 -9.35
CA THR A 212 3.75 10.88 -10.74
C THR A 212 3.40 9.58 -11.49
N ILE A 213 3.62 8.40 -10.89
CA ILE A 213 3.26 7.12 -11.51
C ILE A 213 1.77 7.08 -11.83
N ILE A 214 0.91 7.45 -10.87
CA ILE A 214 -0.54 7.40 -11.04
C ILE A 214 -0.99 8.33 -12.16
N ASP A 215 -0.45 9.56 -12.20
CA ASP A 215 -0.78 10.53 -13.23
C ASP A 215 -0.41 10.03 -14.63
N GLY A 216 0.75 9.40 -14.78
CA GLY A 216 1.15 8.76 -16.03
C GLY A 216 0.21 7.63 -16.47
N ILE A 217 -0.22 6.78 -15.52
CA ILE A 217 -1.19 5.70 -15.79
C ILE A 217 -2.56 6.24 -16.17
N VAL A 218 -3.03 7.26 -15.49
CA VAL A 218 -4.31 7.94 -15.83
C VAL A 218 -4.22 8.54 -17.24
N ALA A 219 -3.13 9.20 -17.59
CA ALA A 219 -2.93 9.81 -18.89
C ALA A 219 -3.00 8.79 -20.05
N VAL A 220 -2.25 7.70 -19.98
CA VAL A 220 -2.23 6.69 -21.05
C VAL A 220 -3.54 5.91 -21.17
N ASN A 221 -4.34 5.85 -20.11
CA ASN A 221 -5.62 5.15 -20.09
C ASN A 221 -6.83 6.11 -20.12
N ALA A 222 -6.64 7.41 -20.31
CA ALA A 222 -7.69 8.42 -20.18
C ALA A 222 -8.95 8.09 -21.01
N ALA A 223 -8.79 7.70 -22.27
CA ALA A 223 -9.92 7.35 -23.14
C ALA A 223 -10.72 6.13 -22.64
N LYS A 224 -10.05 5.12 -22.10
CA LYS A 224 -10.68 3.88 -21.62
C LYS A 224 -11.21 4.02 -20.19
N LEU A 225 -10.65 4.90 -19.40
CA LEU A 225 -11.12 5.17 -18.02
C LEU A 225 -12.58 5.62 -18.00
N MET A 226 -13.03 6.33 -19.02
CA MET A 226 -14.45 6.74 -19.14
C MET A 226 -15.40 5.54 -19.34
N SER A 227 -14.96 4.48 -19.99
CA SER A 227 -15.80 3.32 -20.29
C SER A 227 -15.74 2.23 -19.22
N CYS A 228 -14.57 2.00 -18.61
CA CYS A 228 -14.38 0.90 -17.63
C CYS A 228 -14.12 1.38 -16.20
N GLY A 229 -13.93 2.68 -15.96
CA GLY A 229 -13.54 3.20 -14.64
C GLY A 229 -14.51 2.85 -13.52
N LEU A 230 -15.81 2.81 -13.80
CA LEU A 230 -16.82 2.49 -12.79
C LEU A 230 -16.72 1.02 -12.31
N ILE A 231 -16.55 0.07 -13.24
CA ILE A 231 -16.42 -1.35 -12.89
C ILE A 231 -15.09 -1.61 -12.15
N VAL A 232 -14.01 -0.93 -12.56
CA VAL A 232 -12.72 -1.01 -11.87
C VAL A 232 -12.83 -0.43 -10.47
N MET A 233 -13.49 0.74 -10.31
CA MET A 233 -13.73 1.34 -9.00
C MET A 233 -14.53 0.40 -8.09
N LEU A 234 -15.59 -0.22 -8.60
CA LEU A 234 -16.40 -1.16 -7.85
C LEU A 234 -15.58 -2.37 -7.41
N ALA A 235 -14.79 -2.96 -8.33
CA ALA A 235 -13.92 -4.08 -8.01
C ALA A 235 -12.89 -3.71 -6.92
N VAL A 236 -12.26 -2.54 -7.01
CA VAL A 236 -11.30 -2.04 -6.03
C VAL A 236 -11.95 -1.80 -4.66
N VAL A 237 -13.14 -1.16 -4.64
CA VAL A 237 -13.89 -0.89 -3.40
C VAL A 237 -14.25 -2.20 -2.70
N LEU A 238 -14.78 -3.18 -3.44
CA LEU A 238 -15.15 -4.48 -2.91
C LEU A 238 -13.91 -5.25 -2.44
N HIS A 239 -12.83 -5.26 -3.23
CA HIS A 239 -11.59 -5.95 -2.90
C HIS A 239 -10.99 -5.43 -1.58
N ASN A 240 -10.83 -4.13 -1.46
CA ASN A 240 -10.34 -3.50 -0.23
C ASN A 240 -11.30 -3.72 0.96
N GLY A 241 -12.63 -3.59 0.73
CA GLY A 241 -13.64 -3.81 1.75
C GLY A 241 -13.66 -5.25 2.27
N ILE A 242 -13.55 -6.25 1.38
CA ILE A 242 -13.44 -7.67 1.75
C ILE A 242 -12.16 -7.90 2.57
N GLY A 243 -11.03 -7.35 2.12
CA GLY A 243 -9.76 -7.43 2.86
C GLY A 243 -9.88 -6.87 4.27
N MET A 244 -10.51 -5.69 4.43
CA MET A 244 -10.73 -5.05 5.72
C MET A 244 -11.64 -5.88 6.64
N ALA A 245 -12.76 -6.36 6.10
CA ALA A 245 -13.75 -7.11 6.86
C ALA A 245 -13.22 -8.48 7.27
N LEU A 246 -12.62 -9.24 6.34
CA LEU A 246 -12.06 -10.56 6.64
C LEU A 246 -10.80 -10.46 7.50
N GLY A 247 -9.93 -9.48 7.26
CA GLY A 247 -8.76 -9.21 8.09
C GLY A 247 -9.16 -8.94 9.54
N LEU A 248 -10.16 -8.08 9.76
CA LEU A 248 -10.72 -7.81 11.11
C LEU A 248 -11.38 -9.04 11.72
N GLY A 249 -12.19 -9.77 10.95
CA GLY A 249 -12.88 -10.97 11.40
C GLY A 249 -11.90 -12.05 11.84
N MET A 250 -10.88 -12.33 11.05
CA MET A 250 -9.84 -13.31 11.37
C MET A 250 -8.99 -12.88 12.58
N ALA A 251 -8.63 -11.59 12.68
CA ALA A 251 -7.92 -11.09 13.84
C ALA A 251 -8.73 -11.23 15.14
N ARG A 252 -10.04 -11.01 15.10
CA ARG A 252 -10.96 -11.26 16.22
C ARG A 252 -11.01 -12.75 16.60
N LEU A 253 -11.05 -13.65 15.62
CA LEU A 253 -11.00 -15.10 15.86
C LEU A 253 -9.68 -15.53 16.50
N MET A 254 -8.57 -14.85 16.19
CA MET A 254 -7.28 -15.07 16.85
C MET A 254 -7.24 -14.57 18.30
N LYS A 255 -8.30 -13.87 18.77
CA LYS A 255 -8.41 -13.33 20.14
C LYS A 255 -7.23 -12.43 20.53
N VAL A 256 -6.70 -11.66 19.59
CA VAL A 256 -5.66 -10.67 19.86
C VAL A 256 -6.25 -9.38 20.43
N SER A 257 -5.42 -8.47 20.94
CA SER A 257 -5.88 -7.20 21.48
C SER A 257 -6.50 -6.30 20.39
N TYR A 258 -7.38 -5.41 20.79
CA TYR A 258 -8.06 -4.44 19.90
C TYR A 258 -7.09 -3.67 18.98
N ALA A 259 -5.94 -3.24 19.52
CA ALA A 259 -4.93 -2.55 18.73
C ALA A 259 -4.32 -3.45 17.64
N LYS A 260 -4.07 -4.73 17.96
CA LYS A 260 -3.56 -5.71 16.99
C LYS A 260 -4.60 -6.08 15.94
N GLU A 261 -5.88 -6.29 16.35
CA GLU A 261 -6.99 -6.49 15.39
C GLU A 261 -7.05 -5.36 14.37
N THR A 262 -6.93 -4.12 14.84
CA THR A 262 -6.97 -2.92 14.02
C THR A 262 -5.79 -2.91 13.02
N SER A 263 -4.58 -3.18 13.48
CA SER A 263 -3.39 -3.20 12.61
C SER A 263 -3.44 -4.34 11.59
N ILE A 264 -3.86 -5.54 11.98
CA ILE A 264 -4.00 -6.68 11.06
C ILE A 264 -5.03 -6.37 9.97
N ALA A 265 -6.20 -5.83 10.34
CA ALA A 265 -7.24 -5.48 9.38
C ALA A 265 -6.76 -4.44 8.35
N ILE A 266 -6.09 -3.41 8.82
CA ILE A 266 -5.54 -2.34 7.96
C ILE A 266 -4.46 -2.91 7.04
N GLU A 267 -3.52 -3.67 7.58
CA GLU A 267 -2.38 -4.23 6.83
C GLU A 267 -2.84 -5.19 5.74
N VAL A 268 -3.78 -6.10 6.07
CA VAL A 268 -4.37 -7.02 5.08
C VAL A 268 -5.08 -6.27 3.96
N ALA A 269 -5.82 -5.20 4.26
CA ALA A 269 -6.61 -4.48 3.27
C ALA A 269 -5.82 -3.49 2.42
N MET A 270 -4.68 -2.98 2.92
CA MET A 270 -3.93 -1.91 2.25
C MET A 270 -2.70 -2.45 1.52
N GLN A 271 -2.85 -2.63 0.22
CA GLN A 271 -1.85 -3.24 -0.64
C GLN A 271 -0.79 -2.24 -1.14
N ASN A 272 0.40 -2.76 -1.49
CA ASN A 272 1.40 -2.01 -2.25
C ASN A 272 0.95 -1.89 -3.73
N SER A 273 0.02 -1.00 -3.96
CA SER A 273 -0.53 -0.72 -5.29
C SER A 273 0.51 -0.18 -6.27
N GLY A 274 1.54 0.52 -5.78
CA GLY A 274 2.67 0.96 -6.61
C GLY A 274 3.43 -0.23 -7.22
N LEU A 275 3.64 -1.30 -6.45
CA LEU A 275 4.24 -2.53 -6.97
C LEU A 275 3.32 -3.18 -8.03
N ALA A 276 2.01 -3.24 -7.80
CA ALA A 276 1.08 -3.76 -8.80
C ALA A 276 1.17 -3.00 -10.12
N LEU A 277 1.23 -1.65 -10.06
CA LEU A 277 1.44 -0.80 -11.24
C LEU A 277 2.74 -1.10 -11.97
N ALA A 278 3.85 -1.20 -11.23
CA ALA A 278 5.15 -1.48 -11.84
C ALA A 278 5.22 -2.88 -12.45
N LEU A 279 4.60 -3.89 -11.81
CA LEU A 279 4.55 -5.25 -12.35
C LEU A 279 3.67 -5.31 -13.60
N ALA A 280 2.52 -4.65 -13.61
CA ALA A 280 1.66 -4.53 -14.79
C ALA A 280 2.42 -3.89 -15.95
N THR A 281 3.07 -2.75 -15.72
CA THR A 281 3.84 -2.04 -16.75
C THR A 281 5.03 -2.83 -17.26
N ALA A 282 5.79 -3.49 -16.37
CA ALA A 282 7.04 -4.14 -16.73
C ALA A 282 6.85 -5.54 -17.36
N ASN A 283 5.80 -6.27 -16.97
CA ASN A 283 5.66 -7.69 -17.33
C ASN A 283 4.44 -7.96 -18.22
N PHE A 284 3.50 -7.03 -18.36
CA PHE A 284 2.23 -7.22 -19.06
C PHE A 284 1.91 -6.07 -20.02
N ALA A 285 2.88 -5.69 -20.84
CA ALA A 285 2.73 -4.59 -21.81
C ALA A 285 1.58 -4.81 -22.81
N ALA A 286 1.23 -6.07 -23.10
CA ALA A 286 0.09 -6.43 -23.95
C ALA A 286 -1.27 -6.16 -23.26
N ASN A 287 -1.30 -5.97 -21.94
CA ASN A 287 -2.49 -5.77 -21.11
C ASN A 287 -2.47 -4.40 -20.43
N PRO A 288 -2.56 -3.28 -21.17
CA PRO A 288 -2.34 -1.93 -20.63
C PRO A 288 -3.34 -1.54 -19.53
N LEU A 289 -4.59 -2.05 -19.59
CA LEU A 289 -5.60 -1.77 -18.57
C LEU A 289 -5.33 -2.47 -17.23
N ALA A 290 -4.41 -3.43 -17.16
CA ALA A 290 -4.00 -4.06 -15.91
C ALA A 290 -3.36 -3.06 -14.91
N THR A 291 -2.97 -1.88 -15.37
CA THR A 291 -2.48 -0.80 -14.50
C THR A 291 -3.61 -0.05 -13.77
N LEU A 292 -4.83 -0.01 -14.32
CA LEU A 292 -5.93 0.80 -13.76
C LEU A 292 -6.35 0.39 -12.35
N PRO A 293 -6.54 -0.90 -12.02
CA PRO A 293 -6.90 -1.30 -10.65
C PRO A 293 -5.89 -0.82 -9.61
N GLY A 294 -4.58 -0.90 -9.88
CA GLY A 294 -3.53 -0.41 -9.00
C GLY A 294 -3.58 1.11 -8.80
N ALA A 295 -3.83 1.89 -9.87
CA ALA A 295 -3.95 3.34 -9.80
C ALA A 295 -5.14 3.77 -8.94
N ILE A 296 -6.32 3.20 -9.19
CA ILE A 296 -7.54 3.49 -8.42
C ILE A 296 -7.38 3.01 -6.96
N PHE A 297 -6.76 1.86 -6.74
CA PHE A 297 -6.51 1.33 -5.40
C PHE A 297 -5.59 2.26 -4.59
N SER A 298 -4.59 2.88 -5.22
CA SER A 298 -3.69 3.85 -4.56
C SER A 298 -4.42 5.04 -3.93
N VAL A 299 -5.53 5.46 -4.54
CA VAL A 299 -6.40 6.51 -3.96
C VAL A 299 -7.33 5.92 -2.92
N TRP A 300 -8.06 4.85 -3.31
CA TRP A 300 -9.15 4.32 -2.52
C TRP A 300 -8.70 3.79 -1.17
N HIS A 301 -7.61 3.03 -1.08
CA HIS A 301 -7.17 2.46 0.19
C HIS A 301 -6.81 3.51 1.25
N ASN A 302 -6.38 4.71 0.84
CA ASN A 302 -6.15 5.82 1.76
C ASN A 302 -7.46 6.42 2.29
N VAL A 303 -8.48 6.52 1.43
CA VAL A 303 -9.81 6.99 1.82
C VAL A 303 -10.47 5.99 2.76
N SER A 304 -10.57 4.73 2.35
CA SER A 304 -11.19 3.66 3.14
C SER A 304 -10.47 3.41 4.47
N GLY A 305 -9.13 3.42 4.46
CA GLY A 305 -8.32 3.31 5.66
C GLY A 305 -8.58 4.45 6.65
N SER A 306 -8.71 5.69 6.16
CA SER A 306 -9.04 6.84 7.01
C SER A 306 -10.44 6.74 7.61
N ILE A 307 -11.42 6.25 6.84
CA ILE A 307 -12.79 6.00 7.31
C ILE A 307 -12.75 4.91 8.40
N PHE A 308 -12.08 3.79 8.13
CA PHE A 308 -11.94 2.69 9.08
C PHE A 308 -11.26 3.15 10.37
N ALA A 309 -10.17 3.92 10.28
CA ALA A 309 -9.49 4.48 11.45
C ALA A 309 -10.44 5.34 12.30
N SER A 310 -11.26 6.18 11.66
CA SER A 310 -12.24 7.01 12.36
C SER A 310 -13.31 6.17 13.08
N CYS A 311 -13.76 5.08 12.46
CA CYS A 311 -14.70 4.14 13.09
C CYS A 311 -14.07 3.46 14.31
N ARG A 312 -12.80 3.00 14.18
CA ARG A 312 -12.08 2.34 15.29
C ARG A 312 -11.85 3.27 16.47
N ILE A 313 -11.51 4.54 16.25
CA ILE A 313 -11.34 5.52 17.32
C ILE A 313 -12.65 5.71 18.09
N LYS A 314 -13.78 5.90 17.39
CA LYS A 314 -15.09 6.06 18.01
C LYS A 314 -15.46 4.85 18.89
N GLU A 315 -15.22 3.62 18.40
CA GLU A 315 -15.47 2.40 19.15
C GLU A 315 -14.68 2.36 20.48
N VAL A 316 -13.43 2.81 20.49
CA VAL A 316 -12.63 2.91 21.72
C VAL A 316 -13.21 3.96 22.69
N GLU A 317 -13.56 5.13 22.18
CA GLU A 317 -14.11 6.22 23.00
C GLU A 317 -15.46 5.84 23.62
N GLU A 318 -16.30 5.12 22.88
CA GLU A 318 -17.59 4.63 23.39
C GLU A 318 -17.39 3.59 24.49
N LYS A 319 -16.48 2.64 24.33
CA LYS A 319 -16.16 1.66 25.37
C LYS A 319 -15.64 2.33 26.65
N GLN A 320 -14.73 3.28 26.52
CA GLN A 320 -14.22 4.03 27.67
C GLN A 320 -15.33 4.82 28.40
N LYS A 321 -16.26 5.43 27.64
CA LYS A 321 -17.41 6.13 28.25
C LYS A 321 -18.36 5.19 28.99
N LEU A 322 -18.55 3.97 28.47
CA LEU A 322 -19.40 2.96 29.14
C LEU A 322 -18.73 2.48 30.44
N GLU A 323 -17.45 2.15 30.41
CA GLU A 323 -16.69 1.74 31.60
C GLU A 323 -16.71 2.81 32.70
N LEU A 324 -16.55 4.10 32.33
CA LEU A 324 -16.64 5.21 33.27
C LEU A 324 -18.03 5.35 33.88
N LYS A 325 -19.11 5.13 33.12
CA LYS A 325 -20.48 5.15 33.63
C LYS A 325 -20.75 3.99 34.58
N GLU A 326 -20.29 2.79 34.26
CA GLU A 326 -20.44 1.62 35.14
C GLU A 326 -19.70 1.81 36.47
N HIS A 327 -18.49 2.36 36.43
CA HIS A 327 -17.73 2.71 37.63
C HIS A 327 -18.39 3.82 38.49
N ALA A 328 -19.10 4.76 37.85
CA ALA A 328 -19.81 5.83 38.56
C ALA A 328 -21.12 5.34 39.23
N ILE A 329 -21.74 4.30 38.65
CA ILE A 329 -22.97 3.68 39.21
C ILE A 329 -22.64 2.69 40.35
N ALA A 330 -21.43 2.09 40.31
CA ALA A 330 -20.97 1.14 41.33
C ALA A 330 -20.42 1.78 42.60
N LYS A 331 -20.27 3.11 42.63
CA LYS A 331 -19.91 3.95 43.79
C LYS A 331 -21.16 4.60 44.40
#